data_ef6543fa825a96c8b30538ec777f34d0
#
_entry.id   ef6543fa825a96c8b30538ec777f34d0
#
_cell.length_a   1.000
_cell.length_b   1.000
_cell.length_c   1.000
_cell.angle_alpha   90.00
_cell.angle_beta   90.00
_cell.angle_gamma   90.00
#
_symmetry.space_group_name_H-M   'P 1'
#
loop_
_entity.id
_entity.type
_entity.pdbx_description
1 polymer ?
#
loop_
_entity_poly.entity_id
_entity_poly.type
_entity_poly.pdbx_seq_one_letter_code
_entity_poly.pdbx_strand_id
1 'polypeptide(L)'
;MKYIKYFIIFSTIIGSSCTKQPKLEGLNLEKWRADKGGCSGERTQAIDKLKALKEEIKGVSSNDLDDYLGKPDVQQLADRNQKYYVYFLEKGVHCETLQKPSEGRSMAVRFSAMGMATEVTFQKGVPTQ
;
A
#
# COMPACT_ATOMS: atom_id res chain seq x y z
N MET A 1 -18.74 -62.62 6.35
CA MET A 1 -17.72 -61.68 5.78
C MET A 1 -18.18 -60.29 6.08
N LYS A 2 -17.53 -59.59 6.96
CA LYS A 2 -17.81 -58.20 7.27
C LYS A 2 -16.76 -57.34 6.57
N TYR A 3 -17.18 -56.63 5.54
CA TYR A 3 -16.32 -55.66 4.88
C TYR A 3 -16.35 -54.40 5.71
N ILE A 4 -15.28 -54.10 6.41
CA ILE A 4 -15.06 -52.82 7.06
C ILE A 4 -14.64 -51.82 5.98
N LYS A 5 -15.57 -50.97 5.56
CA LYS A 5 -15.25 -49.82 4.69
C LYS A 5 -14.57 -48.78 5.55
N TYR A 6 -13.27 -48.67 5.45
CA TYR A 6 -12.52 -47.55 5.99
C TYR A 6 -12.87 -46.33 5.14
N PHE A 7 -13.71 -45.49 5.68
CA PHE A 7 -13.99 -44.19 5.13
C PHE A 7 -12.85 -43.28 5.58
N ILE A 8 -11.82 -43.12 4.72
CA ILE A 8 -10.75 -42.16 4.96
C ILE A 8 -11.33 -40.78 4.68
N ILE A 9 -11.72 -40.08 5.74
CA ILE A 9 -12.07 -38.65 5.67
C ILE A 9 -10.76 -37.92 5.49
N PHE A 10 -10.48 -37.54 4.24
CA PHE A 10 -9.39 -36.62 3.92
C PHE A 10 -9.85 -35.20 4.36
N SER A 11 -9.49 -34.84 5.59
CA SER A 11 -9.71 -33.49 6.11
C SER A 11 -8.73 -32.57 5.40
N THR A 12 -9.19 -31.92 4.33
CA THR A 12 -8.46 -30.83 3.71
C THR A 12 -8.48 -29.63 4.66
N ILE A 13 -7.37 -29.44 5.36
CA ILE A 13 -7.12 -28.22 6.11
C ILE A 13 -6.89 -27.11 5.08
N ILE A 14 -7.95 -26.37 4.77
CA ILE A 14 -7.84 -25.13 4.02
C ILE A 14 -7.19 -24.13 4.97
N GLY A 15 -5.88 -24.00 4.85
CA GLY A 15 -5.13 -22.96 5.55
C GLY A 15 -5.60 -21.60 5.05
N SER A 16 -6.46 -20.95 5.80
CA SER A 16 -6.80 -19.54 5.54
C SER A 16 -5.56 -18.73 5.79
N SER A 17 -4.87 -18.33 4.72
CA SER A 17 -3.81 -17.33 4.79
C SER A 17 -4.48 -16.00 5.16
N CYS A 18 -4.52 -15.65 6.44
CA CYS A 18 -5.00 -14.35 6.91
C CYS A 18 -3.94 -13.29 6.64
N THR A 19 -3.99 -12.64 5.47
CA THR A 19 -3.27 -11.40 5.25
C THR A 19 -4.02 -10.26 5.92
N LYS A 20 -3.27 -9.35 6.57
CA LYS A 20 -3.88 -8.16 7.20
C LYS A 20 -4.49 -7.28 6.11
N GLN A 21 -5.77 -6.97 6.27
CA GLN A 21 -6.45 -6.00 5.41
C GLN A 21 -6.41 -4.62 6.07
N PRO A 22 -6.08 -3.54 5.33
CA PRO A 22 -6.04 -2.20 5.89
C PRO A 22 -7.46 -1.71 6.21
N LYS A 23 -7.65 -1.21 7.43
CA LYS A 23 -8.89 -0.53 7.83
C LYS A 23 -8.73 0.97 7.54
N LEU A 24 -9.16 1.38 6.37
CA LEU A 24 -9.02 2.77 5.91
C LEU A 24 -10.37 3.50 5.98
N GLU A 25 -11.06 3.38 7.09
CA GLU A 25 -12.34 4.03 7.32
C GLU A 25 -12.20 5.55 7.30
N GLY A 26 -13.16 6.22 6.69
CA GLY A 26 -13.16 7.67 6.56
C GLY A 26 -12.40 8.22 5.36
N LEU A 27 -11.69 7.37 4.60
CA LEU A 27 -11.11 7.74 3.31
C LEU A 27 -12.07 7.41 2.18
N ASN A 28 -12.27 8.37 1.27
CA ASN A 28 -12.93 8.08 0.00
C ASN A 28 -11.90 7.49 -0.96
N LEU A 29 -11.80 6.17 -1.00
CA LEU A 29 -10.79 5.46 -1.79
C LEU A 29 -10.98 5.64 -3.30
N GLU A 30 -12.20 5.81 -3.75
CA GLU A 30 -12.48 6.07 -5.17
C GLU A 30 -11.91 7.42 -5.60
N LYS A 31 -12.16 8.49 -4.85
CA LYS A 31 -11.56 9.80 -5.10
C LYS A 31 -10.05 9.80 -4.95
N TRP A 32 -9.56 9.08 -3.96
CA TRP A 32 -8.12 8.90 -3.76
C TRP A 32 -7.44 8.28 -4.99
N ARG A 33 -7.97 7.16 -5.48
CA ARG A 33 -7.41 6.47 -6.65
C ARG A 33 -7.54 7.28 -7.93
N ALA A 34 -8.60 8.08 -8.07
CA ALA A 34 -8.81 8.93 -9.22
C ALA A 34 -7.84 10.12 -9.27
N ASP A 35 -7.35 10.58 -8.12
CA ASP A 35 -6.42 11.70 -7.99
C ASP A 35 -4.96 11.24 -8.08
N LYS A 36 -4.57 10.68 -9.20
CA LYS A 36 -3.19 10.22 -9.43
C LYS A 36 -2.20 11.36 -9.26
N GLY A 37 -1.16 11.11 -8.48
CA GLY A 37 -0.13 12.10 -8.19
C GLY A 37 -0.58 13.22 -7.25
N GLY A 38 -1.79 13.18 -6.74
CA GLY A 38 -2.32 14.27 -5.91
C GLY A 38 -2.55 15.58 -6.68
N CYS A 39 -2.64 15.50 -8.00
CA CYS A 39 -2.67 16.69 -8.87
C CYS A 39 -4.00 17.43 -8.87
N SER A 40 -5.09 16.77 -8.43
CA SER A 40 -6.44 17.37 -8.38
C SER A 40 -6.84 17.86 -6.98
N GLY A 41 -6.01 17.64 -5.96
CA GLY A 41 -6.25 18.14 -4.61
C GLY A 41 -7.08 17.24 -3.69
N GLU A 42 -7.64 16.12 -4.18
CA GLU A 42 -8.42 15.20 -3.35
C GLU A 42 -7.54 14.50 -2.29
N ARG A 43 -6.33 14.12 -2.66
CA ARG A 43 -5.39 13.49 -1.72
C ARG A 43 -4.89 14.46 -0.66
N THR A 44 -4.77 15.74 -0.99
CA THR A 44 -4.39 16.78 -0.03
C THR A 44 -5.40 16.86 1.13
N GLN A 45 -6.69 16.73 0.83
CA GLN A 45 -7.74 16.72 1.85
C GLN A 45 -7.72 15.48 2.74
N ALA A 46 -7.09 14.39 2.29
CA ALA A 46 -7.01 13.14 3.01
C ALA A 46 -5.76 13.02 3.92
N ILE A 47 -4.85 13.98 3.90
CA ILE A 47 -3.55 13.89 4.59
C ILE A 47 -3.71 13.61 6.09
N ASP A 48 -4.56 14.36 6.78
CA ASP A 48 -4.73 14.21 8.23
C ASP A 48 -5.32 12.84 8.59
N LYS A 49 -6.27 12.37 7.78
CA LYS A 49 -6.85 11.03 7.95
C LYS A 49 -5.82 9.92 7.71
N LEU A 50 -4.98 10.08 6.68
CA LEU A 50 -3.91 9.13 6.40
C LEU A 50 -2.90 9.06 7.53
N LYS A 51 -2.50 10.20 8.08
CA LYS A 51 -1.60 10.26 9.24
C LYS A 51 -2.17 9.52 10.45
N ALA A 52 -3.47 9.65 10.68
CA ALA A 52 -4.15 8.93 11.75
C ALA A 52 -4.23 7.41 11.48
N LEU A 53 -4.22 6.99 10.22
CA LEU A 53 -4.38 5.60 9.79
C LEU A 53 -3.06 4.91 9.45
N LYS A 54 -1.92 5.56 9.60
CA LYS A 54 -0.62 4.99 9.19
C LYS A 54 -0.32 3.64 9.84
N GLU A 55 -0.72 3.43 11.09
CA GLU A 55 -0.50 2.16 11.79
C GLU A 55 -1.35 1.02 11.20
N GLU A 56 -2.49 1.34 10.58
CA GLU A 56 -3.32 0.35 9.89
C GLU A 56 -2.67 -0.15 8.60
N ILE A 57 -1.78 0.62 8.01
CA ILE A 57 -1.04 0.26 6.79
C ILE A 57 0.11 -0.70 7.10
N LYS A 58 0.71 -0.60 8.29
CA LYS A 58 1.79 -1.51 8.68
C LYS A 58 1.30 -2.95 8.74
N GLY A 59 2.09 -3.86 8.18
CA GLY A 59 1.77 -5.27 8.08
C GLY A 59 0.89 -5.65 6.89
N VAL A 60 0.45 -4.68 6.09
CA VAL A 60 -0.30 -4.93 4.85
C VAL A 60 0.66 -5.32 3.74
N SER A 61 0.28 -6.30 2.90
CA SER A 61 1.09 -6.66 1.73
C SER A 61 1.04 -5.57 0.66
N SER A 62 2.07 -5.51 -0.18
CA SER A 62 2.09 -4.55 -1.30
C SER A 62 0.94 -4.78 -2.28
N ASN A 63 0.56 -6.03 -2.50
CA ASN A 63 -0.57 -6.35 -3.38
C ASN A 63 -1.90 -5.86 -2.81
N ASP A 64 -2.13 -6.08 -1.51
CA ASP A 64 -3.34 -5.58 -0.85
C ASP A 64 -3.37 -4.05 -0.83
N LEU A 65 -2.22 -3.40 -0.64
CA LEU A 65 -2.16 -1.94 -0.69
C LEU A 65 -2.49 -1.39 -2.08
N ASP A 66 -2.04 -2.06 -3.15
CA ASP A 66 -2.41 -1.74 -4.53
C ASP A 66 -3.93 -1.82 -4.74
N ASP A 67 -4.58 -2.82 -4.15
CA ASP A 67 -6.03 -3.00 -4.27
C ASP A 67 -6.80 -1.87 -3.57
N TYR A 68 -6.31 -1.39 -2.42
CA TYR A 68 -6.97 -0.33 -1.66
C TYR A 68 -6.62 1.08 -2.13
N LEU A 69 -5.35 1.38 -2.23
CA LEU A 69 -4.87 2.73 -2.57
C LEU A 69 -4.58 2.93 -4.07
N GLY A 70 -4.65 1.87 -4.85
CA GLY A 70 -4.21 1.88 -6.23
C GLY A 70 -2.70 1.78 -6.34
N LYS A 71 -2.19 1.70 -7.56
CA LYS A 71 -0.75 1.64 -7.79
C LYS A 71 -0.08 2.92 -7.32
N PRO A 72 1.14 2.84 -6.75
CA PRO A 72 1.87 4.01 -6.34
C PRO A 72 2.24 4.89 -7.53
N ASP A 73 2.42 6.17 -7.28
CA ASP A 73 2.90 7.12 -8.29
C ASP A 73 4.35 6.85 -8.66
N VAL A 74 5.15 6.45 -7.67
CA VAL A 74 6.54 6.02 -7.83
C VAL A 74 6.78 4.76 -7.03
N GLN A 75 7.45 3.79 -7.66
CA GLN A 75 7.97 2.62 -6.99
C GLN A 75 9.50 2.70 -7.02
N GLN A 76 10.12 2.69 -5.86
CA GLN A 76 11.56 2.80 -5.70
C GLN A 76 12.12 1.57 -5.01
N LEU A 77 13.19 1.01 -5.60
CA LEU A 77 13.93 -0.08 -4.97
C LEU A 77 14.85 0.48 -3.90
N ALA A 78 14.97 -0.26 -2.81
CA ALA A 78 15.87 0.04 -1.71
C ALA A 78 16.79 -1.15 -1.46
N ASP A 79 17.76 -0.97 -0.55
CA ASP A 79 18.70 -2.03 -0.20
C ASP A 79 18.01 -3.28 0.33
N ARG A 80 18.67 -4.42 0.20
CA ARG A 80 18.25 -5.72 0.73
C ARG A 80 16.87 -6.18 0.21
N ASN A 81 16.60 -5.96 -1.08
CA ASN A 81 15.36 -6.34 -1.74
C ASN A 81 14.10 -5.66 -1.15
N GLN A 82 14.28 -4.56 -0.46
CA GLN A 82 13.19 -3.72 0.02
C GLN A 82 12.72 -2.78 -1.07
N LYS A 83 11.55 -2.23 -0.92
CA LYS A 83 11.00 -1.24 -1.86
C LYS A 83 10.16 -0.20 -1.13
N TYR A 84 10.01 0.95 -1.78
CA TYR A 84 9.08 1.99 -1.37
C TYR A 84 7.97 2.15 -2.40
N TYR A 85 6.74 2.30 -1.92
CA TYR A 85 5.65 2.87 -2.68
C TYR A 85 5.49 4.32 -2.27
N VAL A 86 5.51 5.21 -3.24
CA VAL A 86 5.36 6.65 -3.00
C VAL A 86 4.05 7.13 -3.62
N TYR A 87 3.22 7.74 -2.80
CA TYR A 87 1.98 8.38 -3.22
C TYR A 87 2.12 9.87 -2.99
N PHE A 88 2.09 10.67 -4.04
CA PHE A 88 2.08 12.12 -3.89
C PHE A 88 0.73 12.57 -3.36
N LEU A 89 0.76 13.53 -2.44
CA LEU A 89 -0.41 14.03 -1.70
C LEU A 89 -0.83 15.42 -2.14
N GLU A 90 0.00 16.09 -2.93
CA GLU A 90 -0.26 17.41 -3.42
C GLU A 90 0.34 17.63 -4.80
N LYS A 91 -0.14 18.68 -5.47
CA LYS A 91 0.38 19.10 -6.75
C LYS A 91 1.86 19.49 -6.65
N GLY A 92 2.63 19.12 -7.64
CA GLY A 92 4.04 19.45 -7.76
C GLY A 92 4.48 19.34 -9.21
N VAL A 93 5.78 19.48 -9.44
CA VAL A 93 6.35 19.39 -10.79
C VAL A 93 6.10 18.05 -11.46
N HIS A 94 5.91 16.99 -10.68
CA HIS A 94 5.56 15.65 -11.18
C HIS A 94 4.23 15.61 -11.94
N CYS A 95 3.34 16.58 -11.72
CA CYS A 95 2.08 16.69 -12.46
C CYS A 95 2.30 17.20 -13.89
N GLU A 96 3.42 17.85 -14.15
CA GLU A 96 3.77 18.42 -15.46
C GLU A 96 4.78 17.54 -16.19
N THR A 97 5.77 17.02 -15.48
CA THR A 97 6.83 16.19 -16.02
C THR A 97 7.38 15.20 -14.99
N LEU A 98 7.68 13.99 -15.42
CA LEU A 98 8.37 12.97 -14.60
C LEU A 98 9.89 13.08 -14.70
N GLN A 99 10.43 13.97 -15.51
CA GLN A 99 11.88 14.11 -15.75
C GLN A 99 12.59 14.89 -14.65
N LYS A 100 11.84 15.62 -13.82
CA LYS A 100 12.39 16.42 -12.72
C LYS A 100 11.95 15.82 -11.38
N PRO A 101 12.82 15.79 -10.36
CA PRO A 101 12.44 15.42 -9.02
C PRO A 101 11.35 16.35 -8.49
N SER A 102 10.28 15.77 -7.95
CA SER A 102 9.21 16.54 -7.32
C SER A 102 9.49 16.71 -5.83
N GLU A 103 9.19 17.88 -5.31
CA GLU A 103 9.23 18.20 -3.87
C GLU A 103 7.83 18.26 -3.26
N GLY A 104 6.81 17.82 -3.99
CA GLY A 104 5.47 17.71 -3.44
C GLY A 104 5.41 16.78 -2.25
N ARG A 105 4.54 17.10 -1.28
CA ARG A 105 4.33 16.21 -0.12
C ARG A 105 3.91 14.82 -0.59
N SER A 106 4.41 13.81 0.08
CA SER A 106 4.18 12.43 -0.26
C SER A 106 4.03 11.56 0.97
N MET A 107 3.40 10.42 0.77
CA MET A 107 3.41 9.29 1.70
C MET A 107 4.27 8.19 1.09
N ALA A 108 5.30 7.77 1.81
CA ALA A 108 6.14 6.66 1.42
C ALA A 108 5.88 5.46 2.31
N VAL A 109 5.57 4.32 1.71
CA VAL A 109 5.39 3.05 2.41
C VAL A 109 6.57 2.16 2.07
N ARG A 110 7.31 1.76 3.10
CA ARG A 110 8.44 0.84 2.97
C ARG A 110 7.95 -0.60 3.14
N PHE A 111 8.34 -1.46 2.22
CA PHE A 111 8.05 -2.88 2.27
C PHE A 111 9.33 -3.68 2.53
N SER A 112 9.22 -4.69 3.38
CA SER A 112 10.28 -5.68 3.57
C SER A 112 10.51 -6.49 2.28
N ALA A 113 11.60 -7.28 2.26
CA ALA A 113 11.87 -8.19 1.16
C ALA A 113 10.72 -9.19 0.90
N MET A 114 9.91 -9.47 1.90
CA MET A 114 8.72 -10.33 1.77
C MET A 114 7.48 -9.57 1.28
N GLY A 115 7.59 -8.28 1.02
CA GLY A 115 6.50 -7.46 0.49
C GLY A 115 5.48 -7.00 1.52
N MET A 116 5.84 -6.97 2.81
CA MET A 116 4.97 -6.50 3.89
C MET A 116 5.36 -5.09 4.31
N ALA A 117 4.38 -4.20 4.47
CA ALA A 117 4.64 -2.82 4.90
C ALA A 117 5.23 -2.78 6.31
N THR A 118 6.37 -2.11 6.47
CA THR A 118 7.08 -1.98 7.75
C THR A 118 7.07 -0.57 8.31
N GLU A 119 6.97 0.43 7.44
CA GLU A 119 7.05 1.83 7.83
C GLU A 119 6.23 2.70 6.88
N VAL A 120 5.60 3.72 7.42
CA VAL A 120 4.88 4.75 6.67
C VAL A 120 5.43 6.11 7.07
N THR A 121 5.94 6.85 6.08
CA THR A 121 6.58 8.16 6.29
C THR A 121 5.89 9.22 5.46
N PHE A 122 5.63 10.36 6.07
CA PHE A 122 5.13 11.56 5.37
C PHE A 122 6.30 12.53 5.18
N GLN A 123 6.58 12.89 3.96
CA GLN A 123 7.77 13.68 3.60
C GLN A 123 7.52 14.50 2.33
N LYS A 124 8.54 15.16 1.85
CA LYS A 124 8.56 15.81 0.54
C LYS A 124 9.34 14.96 -0.46
N GLY A 125 8.78 14.80 -1.65
CA GLY A 125 9.43 14.05 -2.72
C GLY A 125 9.48 12.55 -2.46
N VAL A 126 10.50 11.91 -3.01
CA VAL A 126 10.77 10.48 -2.82
C VAL A 126 11.83 10.27 -1.74
N PRO A 127 11.83 9.11 -1.05
CA PRO A 127 12.86 8.82 -0.06
C PRO A 127 14.25 8.87 -0.67
N THR A 128 15.18 9.47 0.05
CA THR A 128 16.60 9.40 -0.29
C THR A 128 17.19 8.10 0.26
N GLN A 129 17.96 7.42 -0.56
CA GLN A 129 18.67 6.20 -0.15
C GLN A 129 19.98 6.56 0.56
#